data_81c0870130e81855aa827eff6b6bf6ad
#
_entry.id   81c0870130e81855aa827eff6b6bf6ad
#
_cell.length_a   1.000
_cell.length_b   1.000
_cell.length_c   1.000
_cell.angle_alpha   90.00
_cell.angle_beta   90.00
_cell.angle_gamma   90.00
#
_symmetry.space_group_name_H-M   'P 1'
#
loop_
_entity.id
_entity.type
_entity.pdbx_description
1 polymer ?
#
loop_
_entity_poly.entity_id
_entity_poly.type
_entity_poly.pdbx_seq_one_letter_code
_entity_poly.pdbx_strand_id
1 'polypeptide(L)'
;MTSQERIKCALRHEEPDHIPIHDSPWEATINRWKREGLPDNIPVEEYFGYEIVLIGFDPTPRFPIKTLKKTNAFIIQTTSTGATNKNFRDYSTTPELIDRPIKKKKDWPPIKERLYPDYTRVDWVSAFNTYQTARSEGKFIVCSGGWGYDGLQGYMRSDQLLMAMVSDPDWVKDMILTSANLHLKMMEMMIEKGLKFDGAFFFNDMGYRSGLLFSPQTYRKTHKEADEMVYSFCHKHNMPIILHSCGCVKEIIPDLIEIGLDCLQPLEVKAGMDVRELKREYEDKLSFMGGIDVRAMANPDPHVIEEEIRSKFEVAKKGGGYIYHSDHSIPKNVSFKQYKRVIELVKKYGKY
;
A
#
# COMPACT_ATOMS: atom_id res chain seq x y z
N MET A 1 0.13 21.23 14.40
CA MET A 1 0.64 19.84 14.58
C MET A 1 1.67 19.52 13.51
N THR A 2 2.71 18.73 13.82
CA THR A 2 3.56 18.09 12.81
C THR A 2 2.78 17.00 12.08
N SER A 3 3.24 16.54 10.92
CA SER A 3 2.63 15.40 10.20
C SER A 3 2.60 14.14 11.08
N GLN A 4 3.68 13.91 11.84
CA GLN A 4 3.78 12.79 12.77
C GLN A 4 2.68 12.85 13.86
N GLU A 5 2.50 13.99 14.50
CA GLU A 5 1.48 14.19 15.53
C GLU A 5 0.07 14.04 14.96
N ARG A 6 -0.18 14.61 13.77
CA ARG A 6 -1.48 14.62 13.12
C ARG A 6 -1.94 13.22 12.73
N ILE A 7 -1.05 12.42 12.13
CA ILE A 7 -1.38 11.04 11.76
C ILE A 7 -1.57 10.16 13.00
N LYS A 8 -0.71 10.30 14.03
CA LYS A 8 -0.90 9.59 15.30
C LYS A 8 -2.23 9.95 15.97
N CYS A 9 -2.62 11.21 15.95
CA CYS A 9 -3.90 11.69 16.45
C CYS A 9 -5.05 11.02 15.67
N ALA A 10 -5.02 11.08 14.31
CA ALA A 10 -6.04 10.44 13.49
C ALA A 10 -6.15 8.93 13.75
N LEU A 11 -5.01 8.19 13.81
CA LEU A 11 -5.01 6.73 14.04
C LEU A 11 -5.48 6.35 15.47
N ARG A 12 -5.51 7.28 16.42
CA ARG A 12 -6.07 7.07 17.76
C ARG A 12 -7.54 7.49 17.90
N HIS A 13 -8.21 7.76 16.76
CA HIS A 13 -9.58 8.27 16.74
C HIS A 13 -9.75 9.58 17.51
N GLU A 14 -8.75 10.45 17.42
CA GLU A 14 -8.76 11.80 17.94
C GLU A 14 -8.77 12.80 16.78
N GLU A 15 -9.46 13.93 16.94
CA GLU A 15 -9.55 14.94 15.89
C GLU A 15 -8.27 15.81 15.84
N PRO A 16 -7.46 15.75 14.77
CA PRO A 16 -6.29 16.63 14.60
C PRO A 16 -6.70 18.04 14.14
N ASP A 17 -5.74 18.92 13.93
CA ASP A 17 -5.98 20.27 13.37
C ASP A 17 -6.62 20.26 11.96
N HIS A 18 -6.30 19.25 11.18
CA HIS A 18 -6.95 18.93 9.89
C HIS A 18 -6.71 17.45 9.53
N ILE A 19 -7.51 16.94 8.58
CA ILE A 19 -7.32 15.59 8.02
C ILE A 19 -5.90 15.46 7.46
N PRO A 20 -5.11 14.44 7.87
CA PRO A 20 -3.79 14.18 7.28
C PRO A 20 -3.89 13.91 5.77
N ILE A 21 -2.84 14.29 5.01
CA ILE A 21 -2.83 14.20 3.54
C ILE A 21 -1.73 13.26 3.08
N HIS A 22 -2.11 12.22 2.36
CA HIS A 22 -1.18 11.38 1.60
C HIS A 22 -1.85 10.89 0.32
N ASP A 23 -1.07 10.62 -0.73
CA ASP A 23 -1.60 10.05 -1.97
C ASP A 23 -0.49 9.38 -2.80
N SER A 24 -0.87 8.66 -3.87
CA SER A 24 0.04 7.83 -4.66
C SER A 24 -0.22 7.99 -6.16
N PRO A 25 0.26 9.05 -6.82
CA PRO A 25 0.13 9.19 -8.27
C PRO A 25 1.06 8.21 -9.00
N TRP A 26 0.56 7.63 -10.11
CA TRP A 26 1.42 6.82 -10.97
C TRP A 26 2.51 7.66 -11.63
N GLU A 27 3.63 7.04 -11.96
CA GLU A 27 4.74 7.73 -12.66
C GLU A 27 4.29 8.37 -13.97
N ALA A 28 3.43 7.69 -14.75
CA ALA A 28 2.84 8.26 -15.96
C ALA A 28 2.00 9.52 -15.69
N THR A 29 1.39 9.62 -14.51
CA THR A 29 0.64 10.78 -14.04
C THR A 29 1.57 11.93 -13.68
N ILE A 30 2.61 11.65 -12.92
CA ILE A 30 3.65 12.63 -12.56
C ILE A 30 4.32 13.19 -13.83
N ASN A 31 4.67 12.33 -14.79
CA ASN A 31 5.24 12.72 -16.07
C ASN A 31 4.29 13.59 -16.91
N ARG A 32 2.97 13.37 -16.82
CA ARG A 32 1.97 14.27 -17.39
C ARG A 32 1.96 15.62 -16.66
N TRP A 33 1.90 15.61 -15.33
CA TRP A 33 1.85 16.82 -14.51
C TRP A 33 3.05 17.72 -14.71
N LYS A 34 4.25 17.16 -14.87
CA LYS A 34 5.47 17.93 -15.23
C LYS A 34 5.29 18.67 -16.55
N ARG A 35 4.71 18.05 -17.57
CA ARG A 35 4.38 18.73 -18.83
C ARG A 35 3.30 19.80 -18.70
N GLU A 36 2.46 19.70 -17.66
CA GLU A 36 1.36 20.63 -17.36
C GLU A 36 1.77 21.72 -16.35
N GLY A 37 3.04 21.74 -15.89
CA GLY A 37 3.60 22.80 -15.06
C GLY A 37 3.92 22.43 -13.62
N LEU A 38 3.92 21.13 -13.24
CA LEU A 38 4.54 20.71 -11.98
C LEU A 38 6.07 20.93 -12.10
N PRO A 39 6.72 21.64 -11.15
CA PRO A 39 8.15 21.86 -11.18
C PRO A 39 8.96 20.56 -11.19
N ASP A 40 9.98 20.46 -12.06
CA ASP A 40 10.81 19.27 -12.18
C ASP A 40 11.73 19.04 -10.97
N ASN A 41 12.09 20.11 -10.27
CA ASN A 41 13.03 20.12 -9.14
C ASN A 41 12.37 19.94 -7.77
N ILE A 42 11.04 19.80 -7.71
CA ILE A 42 10.31 19.59 -6.46
C ILE A 42 9.64 18.21 -6.53
N PRO A 43 9.92 17.29 -5.60
CA PRO A 43 9.21 16.03 -5.49
C PRO A 43 7.70 16.25 -5.34
N VAL A 44 6.89 15.37 -5.94
CA VAL A 44 5.42 15.48 -5.90
C VAL A 44 4.89 15.44 -4.46
N GLU A 45 5.52 14.68 -3.61
CA GLU A 45 5.21 14.51 -2.19
C GLU A 45 5.42 15.83 -1.42
N GLU A 46 6.49 16.55 -1.74
CA GLU A 46 6.79 17.86 -1.16
C GLU A 46 5.82 18.92 -1.71
N TYR A 47 5.60 18.94 -3.03
CA TYR A 47 4.75 19.93 -3.69
C TYR A 47 3.30 19.92 -3.15
N PHE A 48 2.73 18.73 -2.93
CA PHE A 48 1.38 18.58 -2.41
C PHE A 48 1.30 18.45 -0.89
N GLY A 49 2.44 18.31 -0.21
CA GLY A 49 2.53 18.24 1.24
C GLY A 49 2.11 16.87 1.79
N TYR A 50 2.48 15.77 1.13
CA TYR A 50 2.22 14.42 1.64
C TYR A 50 2.95 14.19 2.96
N GLU A 51 2.28 13.48 3.87
CA GLU A 51 2.68 13.43 5.29
C GLU A 51 3.35 12.11 5.69
N ILE A 52 3.20 11.05 4.88
CA ILE A 52 3.78 9.73 5.16
C ILE A 52 5.03 9.51 4.30
N VAL A 53 6.08 9.00 4.91
CA VAL A 53 7.32 8.58 4.23
C VAL A 53 7.55 7.11 4.46
N LEU A 54 7.72 6.35 3.37
CA LEU A 54 7.91 4.91 3.39
C LEU A 54 9.39 4.57 3.30
N ILE A 55 9.88 3.71 4.20
CA ILE A 55 11.21 3.10 4.14
C ILE A 55 11.04 1.59 4.18
N GLY A 56 11.62 0.89 3.22
CA GLY A 56 11.52 -0.56 3.10
C GLY A 56 12.86 -1.24 2.85
N PHE A 57 12.81 -2.48 2.46
CA PHE A 57 13.95 -3.34 2.13
C PHE A 57 13.60 -4.23 0.93
N ASP A 58 14.57 -4.95 0.39
CA ASP A 58 14.36 -5.94 -0.67
C ASP A 58 13.83 -7.27 -0.09
N PRO A 59 12.52 -7.59 -0.25
CA PRO A 59 11.93 -8.83 0.24
C PRO A 59 12.07 -10.02 -0.73
N THR A 60 12.76 -9.82 -1.88
CA THR A 60 12.79 -10.79 -2.97
C THR A 60 13.86 -11.87 -2.78
N PRO A 61 13.78 -13.01 -3.48
CA PRO A 61 14.85 -14.03 -3.49
C PRO A 61 16.10 -13.62 -4.27
N ARG A 62 16.16 -12.38 -4.79
CA ARG A 62 17.32 -11.78 -5.46
C ARG A 62 17.84 -12.59 -6.65
N PHE A 63 16.92 -13.04 -7.51
CA PHE A 63 17.34 -13.59 -8.80
C PHE A 63 17.96 -12.51 -9.70
N PRO A 64 18.92 -12.86 -10.56
CA PRO A 64 19.53 -11.89 -11.48
C PRO A 64 18.48 -11.30 -12.45
N ILE A 65 18.50 -9.97 -12.59
CA ILE A 65 17.68 -9.27 -13.57
C ILE A 65 18.42 -9.27 -14.91
N LYS A 66 17.78 -9.84 -15.95
CA LYS A 66 18.33 -9.93 -17.30
C LYS A 66 17.34 -9.37 -18.31
N THR A 67 17.78 -8.47 -19.16
CA THR A 67 16.98 -8.01 -20.31
C THR A 67 16.99 -9.09 -21.38
N LEU A 68 15.82 -9.65 -21.70
CA LEU A 68 15.63 -10.68 -22.72
C LEU A 68 15.30 -10.06 -24.08
N LYS A 69 14.51 -8.96 -24.09
CA LYS A 69 14.15 -8.23 -25.30
C LYS A 69 13.89 -6.76 -24.98
N LYS A 70 14.37 -5.87 -25.83
CA LYS A 70 14.14 -4.43 -25.73
C LYS A 70 13.75 -3.87 -27.08
N THR A 71 12.66 -3.09 -27.12
CA THR A 71 12.17 -2.37 -28.30
C THR A 71 11.95 -0.90 -27.94
N ASN A 72 11.50 -0.08 -28.89
CA ASN A 72 11.11 1.30 -28.59
C ASN A 72 9.86 1.38 -27.73
N ALA A 73 8.95 0.38 -27.78
CA ALA A 73 7.68 0.38 -27.06
C ALA A 73 7.74 -0.36 -25.70
N PHE A 74 8.51 -1.44 -25.59
CA PHE A 74 8.52 -2.30 -24.42
C PHE A 74 9.88 -2.94 -24.12
N ILE A 75 10.03 -3.43 -22.89
CA ILE A 75 11.14 -4.27 -22.44
C ILE A 75 10.59 -5.58 -21.86
N ILE A 76 11.21 -6.72 -22.19
CA ILE A 76 10.99 -8.02 -21.53
C ILE A 76 12.24 -8.33 -20.72
N GLN A 77 12.06 -8.58 -19.43
CA GLN A 77 13.17 -8.87 -18.53
C GLN A 77 12.77 -9.85 -17.43
N THR A 78 13.76 -10.55 -16.87
CA THR A 78 13.58 -11.28 -15.63
C THR A 78 13.53 -10.28 -14.46
N THR A 79 12.94 -10.69 -13.34
CA THR A 79 12.83 -9.89 -12.12
C THR A 79 13.63 -10.52 -10.99
N SER A 80 13.82 -9.78 -9.90
CA SER A 80 14.42 -10.29 -8.67
C SER A 80 13.60 -11.40 -8.00
N THR A 81 12.31 -11.55 -8.34
CA THR A 81 11.46 -12.67 -7.92
C THR A 81 11.67 -13.94 -8.76
N GLY A 82 12.46 -13.86 -9.85
CA GLY A 82 12.63 -14.95 -10.82
C GLY A 82 11.55 -15.02 -11.90
N ALA A 83 10.61 -14.10 -11.88
CA ALA A 83 9.57 -13.98 -12.90
C ALA A 83 10.11 -13.36 -14.20
N THR A 84 9.35 -13.46 -15.27
CA THR A 84 9.59 -12.73 -16.53
C THR A 84 8.41 -11.79 -16.78
N ASN A 85 8.71 -10.50 -16.89
CA ASN A 85 7.73 -9.46 -17.11
C ASN A 85 8.01 -8.73 -18.43
N LYS A 86 6.92 -8.19 -19.03
CA LYS A 86 6.98 -7.22 -20.12
C LYS A 86 6.42 -5.89 -19.60
N ASN A 87 7.23 -4.84 -19.69
CA ASN A 87 6.87 -3.48 -19.30
C ASN A 87 6.80 -2.58 -20.53
N PHE A 88 5.75 -1.76 -20.64
CA PHE A 88 5.77 -0.65 -21.58
C PHE A 88 6.73 0.44 -21.09
N ARG A 89 7.47 1.07 -22.00
CA ARG A 89 8.50 2.05 -21.65
C ARG A 89 7.94 3.40 -21.22
N ASP A 90 6.68 3.66 -21.45
CA ASP A 90 5.96 4.85 -21.00
C ASP A 90 5.29 4.65 -19.62
N TYR A 91 5.45 3.47 -19.02
CA TYR A 91 4.85 3.11 -17.73
C TYR A 91 3.33 3.35 -17.66
N SER A 92 2.65 3.19 -18.78
CA SER A 92 1.20 3.46 -18.91
C SER A 92 0.32 2.37 -18.31
N THR A 93 0.88 1.19 -18.02
CA THR A 93 0.17 0.04 -17.47
C THR A 93 1.02 -0.70 -16.45
N THR A 94 0.38 -1.54 -15.63
CA THR A 94 1.09 -2.55 -14.84
C THR A 94 1.83 -3.53 -15.76
N PRO A 95 2.92 -4.17 -15.29
CA PRO A 95 3.67 -5.15 -16.05
C PRO A 95 2.82 -6.34 -16.53
N GLU A 96 2.94 -6.73 -17.79
CA GLU A 96 2.41 -8.00 -18.28
C GLU A 96 3.26 -9.16 -17.76
N LEU A 97 2.62 -10.10 -17.08
CA LEU A 97 3.27 -11.24 -16.44
C LEU A 97 3.42 -12.40 -17.44
N ILE A 98 4.63 -12.59 -18.01
CA ILE A 98 4.88 -13.63 -19.02
C ILE A 98 5.11 -15.00 -18.36
N ASP A 99 5.97 -15.06 -17.33
CA ASP A 99 6.32 -16.31 -16.66
C ASP A 99 6.57 -16.13 -15.17
N ARG A 100 6.42 -17.22 -14.41
CA ARG A 100 6.62 -17.31 -12.96
C ARG A 100 7.50 -18.52 -12.63
N PRO A 101 8.37 -18.42 -11.60
CA PRO A 101 9.28 -19.51 -11.26
C PRO A 101 8.57 -20.73 -10.62
N ILE A 102 7.45 -20.55 -9.92
CA ILE A 102 6.71 -21.66 -9.29
C ILE A 102 5.60 -22.14 -10.23
N LYS A 103 5.69 -23.41 -10.65
CA LYS A 103 4.66 -24.14 -11.39
C LYS A 103 4.05 -25.26 -10.54
N LYS A 104 4.76 -25.77 -9.56
CA LYS A 104 4.38 -26.88 -8.67
C LYS A 104 5.16 -26.81 -7.34
N LYS A 105 4.67 -27.51 -6.34
CA LYS A 105 5.19 -27.46 -4.96
C LYS A 105 6.71 -27.66 -4.85
N LYS A 106 7.28 -28.54 -5.67
CA LYS A 106 8.73 -28.80 -5.68
C LYS A 106 9.61 -27.64 -6.14
N ASP A 107 9.01 -26.61 -6.75
CA ASP A 107 9.74 -25.44 -7.22
C ASP A 107 9.92 -24.39 -6.09
N TRP A 108 9.22 -24.56 -4.96
CA TRP A 108 9.27 -23.65 -3.82
C TRP A 108 10.55 -23.71 -2.98
N PRO A 109 11.06 -24.90 -2.58
CA PRO A 109 12.22 -24.96 -1.68
C PRO A 109 13.43 -24.15 -2.14
N PRO A 110 13.86 -24.16 -3.42
CA PRO A 110 14.99 -23.34 -3.88
C PRO A 110 14.75 -21.81 -3.78
N ILE A 111 13.48 -21.37 -3.80
CA ILE A 111 13.11 -19.95 -3.61
C ILE A 111 13.12 -19.61 -2.13
N LYS A 112 12.55 -20.49 -1.30
CA LYS A 112 12.51 -20.37 0.17
C LYS A 112 13.91 -20.19 0.76
N GLU A 113 14.89 -20.99 0.33
CA GLU A 113 16.28 -20.92 0.77
C GLU A 113 16.94 -19.55 0.50
N ARG A 114 16.42 -18.75 -0.44
CA ARG A 114 16.92 -17.42 -0.76
C ARG A 114 16.25 -16.30 0.07
N LEU A 115 15.16 -16.60 0.76
CA LEU A 115 14.40 -15.65 1.58
C LEU A 115 14.90 -15.64 3.03
N TYR A 116 16.18 -15.30 3.22
CA TYR A 116 16.81 -15.16 4.54
C TYR A 116 17.13 -13.68 4.84
N PRO A 117 17.15 -13.29 6.13
CA PRO A 117 17.50 -11.91 6.52
C PRO A 117 18.97 -11.64 6.26
N ASP A 118 19.27 -10.45 5.73
CA ASP A 118 20.62 -10.03 5.38
C ASP A 118 20.72 -8.50 5.35
N TYR A 119 21.77 -7.93 5.91
CA TYR A 119 22.00 -6.48 5.94
C TYR A 119 22.03 -5.83 4.55
N THR A 120 22.43 -6.56 3.51
CA THR A 120 22.47 -6.06 2.14
C THR A 120 21.10 -5.93 1.48
N ARG A 121 20.00 -6.32 2.18
CA ARG A 121 18.62 -6.12 1.71
C ARG A 121 18.14 -4.69 1.88
N VAL A 122 18.84 -3.89 2.67
CA VAL A 122 18.52 -2.46 2.86
C VAL A 122 19.60 -1.61 2.18
N ASP A 123 19.19 -0.65 1.39
CA ASP A 123 20.07 0.46 1.00
C ASP A 123 20.18 1.43 2.19
N TRP A 124 21.14 1.16 3.06
CA TRP A 124 21.33 1.90 4.31
C TRP A 124 21.60 3.39 4.10
N VAL A 125 22.31 3.75 3.06
CA VAL A 125 22.63 5.16 2.74
C VAL A 125 21.33 5.89 2.40
N SER A 126 20.56 5.35 1.48
CA SER A 126 19.26 5.93 1.10
C SER A 126 18.28 5.93 2.27
N ALA A 127 18.19 4.82 3.03
CA ALA A 127 17.29 4.70 4.16
C ALA A 127 17.57 5.74 5.26
N PHE A 128 18.84 5.93 5.65
CA PHE A 128 19.22 6.93 6.65
C PHE A 128 19.04 8.37 6.16
N ASN A 129 19.37 8.67 4.91
CA ASN A 129 19.16 10.00 4.34
C ASN A 129 17.65 10.34 4.31
N THR A 130 16.82 9.42 3.81
CA THR A 130 15.36 9.59 3.80
C THR A 130 14.82 9.76 5.23
N TYR A 131 15.29 8.94 6.18
CA TYR A 131 14.89 9.00 7.58
C TYR A 131 15.22 10.34 8.21
N GLN A 132 16.47 10.83 8.06
CA GLN A 132 16.91 12.09 8.65
C GLN A 132 16.14 13.29 8.09
N THR A 133 15.97 13.34 6.76
CA THR A 133 15.16 14.37 6.10
C THR A 133 13.72 14.36 6.61
N ALA A 134 13.07 13.21 6.57
CA ALA A 134 11.68 13.06 7.01
C ALA A 134 11.51 13.45 8.51
N ARG A 135 12.46 13.08 9.38
CA ARG A 135 12.43 13.48 10.81
C ARG A 135 12.58 14.98 10.98
N SER A 136 13.48 15.63 10.26
CA SER A 136 13.68 17.09 10.34
C SER A 136 12.43 17.85 9.88
N GLU A 137 11.62 17.27 8.99
CA GLU A 137 10.37 17.82 8.47
C GLU A 137 9.14 17.43 9.32
N GLY A 138 9.30 16.62 10.36
CA GLY A 138 8.22 16.15 11.22
C GLY A 138 7.23 15.20 10.51
N LYS A 139 7.68 14.47 9.48
CA LYS A 139 6.87 13.48 8.74
C LYS A 139 6.59 12.24 9.59
N PHE A 140 5.52 11.52 9.22
CA PHE A 140 5.21 10.20 9.75
C PHE A 140 5.96 9.13 8.95
N ILE A 141 6.89 8.43 9.59
CA ILE A 141 7.78 7.47 8.92
C ILE A 141 7.29 6.05 9.18
N VAL A 142 7.02 5.30 8.10
CA VAL A 142 6.55 3.92 8.19
C VAL A 142 7.56 2.93 7.61
N CYS A 143 7.67 1.76 8.25
CA CYS A 143 8.27 0.60 7.62
C CYS A 143 7.29 0.00 6.62
N SER A 144 7.71 -0.22 5.36
CA SER A 144 6.83 -0.74 4.32
C SER A 144 7.23 -2.14 3.87
N GLY A 145 6.22 -2.95 3.49
CA GLY A 145 6.43 -4.31 2.99
C GLY A 145 5.14 -5.02 2.59
N GLY A 146 5.24 -6.32 2.30
CA GLY A 146 4.09 -7.15 2.00
C GLY A 146 4.51 -8.61 1.79
N TRP A 147 3.73 -9.55 2.31
CA TRP A 147 4.08 -10.99 2.31
C TRP A 147 2.94 -11.92 1.87
N GLY A 148 1.72 -11.44 1.74
CA GLY A 148 0.53 -12.23 1.46
C GLY A 148 0.34 -12.60 -0.01
N TYR A 149 -0.92 -12.68 -0.41
CA TYR A 149 -1.33 -13.07 -1.77
C TYR A 149 -0.65 -12.24 -2.85
N ASP A 150 -0.65 -10.92 -2.69
CA ASP A 150 -0.04 -10.00 -3.66
C ASP A 150 1.47 -10.25 -3.82
N GLY A 151 2.20 -10.42 -2.72
CA GLY A 151 3.62 -10.77 -2.75
C GLY A 151 3.91 -12.09 -3.46
N LEU A 152 3.05 -13.11 -3.25
CA LEU A 152 3.20 -14.42 -3.88
C LEU A 152 2.92 -14.43 -5.38
N GLN A 153 2.17 -13.46 -5.91
CA GLN A 153 1.99 -13.29 -7.36
C GLN A 153 3.32 -13.03 -8.10
N GLY A 154 4.33 -12.56 -7.41
CA GLY A 154 5.69 -12.47 -7.93
C GLY A 154 6.32 -13.83 -8.24
N TYR A 155 5.90 -14.89 -7.59
CA TYR A 155 6.46 -16.24 -7.70
C TYR A 155 5.57 -17.21 -8.47
N MET A 156 4.25 -17.08 -8.36
CA MET A 156 3.26 -17.99 -8.91
C MET A 156 2.17 -17.21 -9.65
N ARG A 157 1.58 -17.82 -10.69
CA ARG A 157 0.42 -17.24 -11.38
C ARG A 157 -0.79 -17.19 -10.44
N SER A 158 -1.59 -16.13 -10.56
CA SER A 158 -2.78 -15.93 -9.71
C SER A 158 -3.75 -17.09 -9.72
N ASP A 159 -4.04 -17.66 -10.92
CA ASP A 159 -4.92 -18.81 -11.06
C ASP A 159 -4.40 -20.05 -10.33
N GLN A 160 -3.09 -20.33 -10.45
CA GLN A 160 -2.44 -21.44 -9.75
C GLN A 160 -2.38 -21.21 -8.23
N LEU A 161 -2.12 -19.99 -7.80
CA LEU A 161 -2.06 -19.62 -6.38
C LEU A 161 -3.44 -19.77 -5.72
N LEU A 162 -4.50 -19.26 -6.34
CA LEU A 162 -5.87 -19.41 -5.85
C LEU A 162 -6.30 -20.87 -5.77
N MET A 163 -5.93 -21.68 -6.76
CA MET A 163 -6.18 -23.14 -6.71
C MET A 163 -5.39 -23.79 -5.57
N ALA A 164 -4.12 -23.43 -5.38
CA ALA A 164 -3.28 -23.98 -4.31
C ALA A 164 -3.80 -23.62 -2.92
N MET A 165 -4.36 -22.41 -2.72
CA MET A 165 -4.98 -21.98 -1.46
C MET A 165 -6.12 -22.93 -1.02
N VAL A 166 -6.79 -23.58 -1.96
CA VAL A 166 -7.88 -24.52 -1.68
C VAL A 166 -7.38 -25.96 -1.61
N SER A 167 -6.52 -26.38 -2.54
CA SER A 167 -6.09 -27.77 -2.67
C SER A 167 -4.91 -28.15 -1.77
N ASP A 168 -4.05 -27.21 -1.40
CA ASP A 168 -2.89 -27.41 -0.51
C ASP A 168 -2.62 -26.12 0.32
N PRO A 169 -3.57 -25.74 1.21
CA PRO A 169 -3.46 -24.50 1.99
C PRO A 169 -2.23 -24.45 2.88
N ASP A 170 -1.74 -25.59 3.37
CA ASP A 170 -0.55 -25.66 4.21
C ASP A 170 0.70 -25.26 3.44
N TRP A 171 0.80 -25.61 2.17
CA TRP A 171 1.90 -25.16 1.31
C TRP A 171 1.85 -23.65 1.09
N VAL A 172 0.67 -23.07 0.80
CA VAL A 172 0.54 -21.62 0.64
C VAL A 172 0.84 -20.90 1.95
N LYS A 173 0.36 -21.43 3.08
CA LYS A 173 0.68 -20.93 4.42
C LYS A 173 2.18 -20.92 4.68
N ASP A 174 2.91 -21.98 4.32
CA ASP A 174 4.39 -22.03 4.43
C ASP A 174 5.07 -20.91 3.62
N MET A 175 4.57 -20.63 2.40
CA MET A 175 5.10 -19.53 1.59
C MET A 175 4.86 -18.16 2.25
N ILE A 176 3.67 -17.92 2.77
CA ILE A 176 3.29 -16.67 3.43
C ILE A 176 4.09 -16.48 4.72
N LEU A 177 4.15 -17.51 5.58
CA LEU A 177 4.92 -17.48 6.84
C LEU A 177 6.42 -17.27 6.58
N THR A 178 6.97 -17.85 5.51
CA THR A 178 8.37 -17.65 5.15
C THR A 178 8.64 -16.18 4.82
N SER A 179 7.77 -15.56 4.01
CA SER A 179 7.87 -14.13 3.67
C SER A 179 7.63 -13.23 4.88
N ALA A 180 6.65 -13.53 5.72
CA ALA A 180 6.36 -12.78 6.94
C ALA A 180 7.53 -12.83 7.94
N ASN A 181 8.15 -14.01 8.14
CA ASN A 181 9.33 -14.14 8.98
C ASN A 181 10.53 -13.33 8.45
N LEU A 182 10.72 -13.27 7.12
CA LEU A 182 11.74 -12.40 6.54
C LEU A 182 11.44 -10.93 6.89
N HIS A 183 10.18 -10.48 6.75
CA HIS A 183 9.78 -9.12 7.09
C HIS A 183 10.03 -8.79 8.56
N LEU A 184 9.66 -9.68 9.48
CA LEU A 184 9.91 -9.49 10.91
C LEU A 184 11.40 -9.31 11.19
N LYS A 185 12.23 -10.20 10.69
CA LYS A 185 13.69 -10.13 10.93
C LYS A 185 14.31 -8.89 10.31
N MET A 186 13.86 -8.47 9.14
CA MET A 186 14.36 -7.24 8.51
C MET A 186 13.93 -6.00 9.27
N MET A 187 12.67 -5.92 9.74
CA MET A 187 12.21 -4.82 10.60
C MET A 187 13.00 -4.75 11.91
N GLU A 188 13.24 -5.89 12.56
CA GLU A 188 14.09 -5.99 13.76
C GLU A 188 15.48 -5.41 13.50
N MET A 189 16.15 -5.84 12.41
CA MET A 189 17.47 -5.34 12.01
C MET A 189 17.48 -3.85 11.70
N MET A 190 16.41 -3.31 11.06
CA MET A 190 16.30 -1.88 10.76
C MET A 190 16.13 -1.05 12.04
N ILE A 191 15.34 -1.53 13.01
CA ILE A 191 15.14 -0.90 14.31
C ILE A 191 16.45 -0.92 15.12
N GLU A 192 17.15 -2.08 15.19
CA GLU A 192 18.44 -2.23 15.87
C GLU A 192 19.52 -1.30 15.29
N LYS A 193 19.47 -0.99 13.99
CA LYS A 193 20.35 -0.02 13.33
C LYS A 193 20.00 1.45 13.63
N GLY A 194 18.90 1.71 14.35
CA GLY A 194 18.52 3.03 14.81
C GLY A 194 17.43 3.72 13.99
N LEU A 195 16.79 3.04 13.05
CA LEU A 195 15.60 3.56 12.37
C LEU A 195 14.40 3.44 13.32
N LYS A 196 13.83 4.57 13.72
CA LYS A 196 12.63 4.62 14.56
C LYS A 196 11.41 4.90 13.68
N PHE A 197 10.59 3.89 13.45
CA PHE A 197 9.36 4.00 12.69
C PHE A 197 8.22 4.51 13.57
N ASP A 198 7.30 5.29 12.98
CA ASP A 198 6.09 5.78 13.63
C ASP A 198 4.90 4.85 13.40
N GLY A 199 4.98 3.98 12.40
CA GLY A 199 4.00 2.99 12.01
C GLY A 199 4.54 2.01 10.99
N ALA A 200 3.67 1.16 10.48
CA ALA A 200 3.94 0.24 9.38
C ALA A 200 2.90 0.42 8.26
N PHE A 201 3.31 0.23 7.02
CA PHE A 201 2.42 0.29 5.85
C PHE A 201 2.64 -0.96 5.00
N PHE A 202 1.66 -1.85 4.99
CA PHE A 202 1.75 -3.14 4.32
C PHE A 202 0.81 -3.25 3.13
N PHE A 203 1.20 -4.02 2.13
CA PHE A 203 0.48 -4.22 0.88
C PHE A 203 0.08 -5.68 0.74
N ASN A 204 -1.22 -5.92 0.52
CA ASN A 204 -1.76 -7.25 0.22
C ASN A 204 -3.13 -7.15 -0.45
N ASP A 205 -3.18 -7.14 -1.78
CA ASP A 205 -4.42 -7.04 -2.55
C ASP A 205 -5.22 -8.34 -2.47
N MET A 206 -6.23 -8.37 -1.60
CA MET A 206 -7.10 -9.54 -1.36
C MET A 206 -8.50 -9.40 -1.94
N GLY A 207 -8.86 -8.19 -2.36
CA GLY A 207 -10.19 -7.90 -2.90
C GLY A 207 -10.26 -7.97 -4.43
N TYR A 208 -11.47 -8.20 -4.92
CA TYR A 208 -11.88 -8.02 -6.29
C TYR A 208 -13.04 -7.01 -6.34
N ARG A 209 -13.54 -6.69 -7.54
CA ARG A 209 -14.59 -5.68 -7.73
C ARG A 209 -15.86 -5.93 -6.90
N SER A 210 -16.24 -7.18 -6.69
CA SER A 210 -17.51 -7.56 -6.07
C SER A 210 -17.39 -8.41 -4.80
N GLY A 211 -16.19 -8.54 -4.25
CA GLY A 211 -15.93 -9.35 -3.07
C GLY A 211 -14.45 -9.74 -2.99
N LEU A 212 -14.14 -10.72 -2.16
CA LEU A 212 -12.78 -11.24 -2.02
C LEU A 212 -12.35 -12.09 -3.21
N LEU A 213 -11.05 -12.18 -3.46
CA LEU A 213 -10.42 -13.10 -4.40
C LEU A 213 -10.47 -14.55 -3.91
N PHE A 214 -10.55 -14.76 -2.61
CA PHE A 214 -10.67 -16.05 -1.93
C PHE A 214 -11.53 -15.89 -0.67
N SER A 215 -12.14 -16.99 -0.19
CA SER A 215 -13.11 -16.91 0.92
C SER A 215 -12.46 -16.47 2.25
N PRO A 216 -13.22 -15.89 3.19
CA PRO A 216 -12.75 -15.62 4.55
C PRO A 216 -12.18 -16.86 5.25
N GLN A 217 -12.75 -18.05 4.99
CA GLN A 217 -12.20 -19.29 5.52
C GLN A 217 -10.80 -19.60 4.97
N THR A 218 -10.56 -19.31 3.68
CA THR A 218 -9.23 -19.46 3.07
C THR A 218 -8.25 -18.45 3.67
N TYR A 219 -8.67 -17.20 3.87
CA TYR A 219 -7.86 -16.19 4.57
C TYR A 219 -7.41 -16.69 5.95
N ARG A 220 -8.34 -17.17 6.77
CA ARG A 220 -8.05 -17.69 8.12
C ARG A 220 -7.09 -18.87 8.13
N LYS A 221 -7.15 -19.71 7.09
CA LYS A 221 -6.23 -20.87 6.97
C LYS A 221 -4.85 -20.51 6.50
N THR A 222 -4.71 -19.53 5.62
CA THR A 222 -3.45 -19.28 4.89
C THR A 222 -2.73 -18.00 5.31
N HIS A 223 -3.45 -16.93 5.69
CA HIS A 223 -2.88 -15.59 5.94
C HIS A 223 -2.91 -15.18 7.41
N LYS A 224 -4.02 -15.41 8.11
CA LYS A 224 -4.32 -14.80 9.41
C LYS A 224 -3.20 -14.95 10.43
N GLU A 225 -2.58 -16.13 10.54
CA GLU A 225 -1.47 -16.38 11.47
C GLU A 225 -0.24 -15.52 11.15
N ALA A 226 0.10 -15.36 9.87
CA ALA A 226 1.24 -14.54 9.45
C ALA A 226 0.97 -13.05 9.71
N ASP A 227 -0.25 -12.59 9.42
CA ASP A 227 -0.66 -11.21 9.65
C ASP A 227 -0.66 -10.90 11.15
N GLU A 228 -1.25 -11.75 11.99
CA GLU A 228 -1.26 -11.62 13.45
C GLU A 228 0.15 -11.56 14.05
N MET A 229 1.06 -12.41 13.55
CA MET A 229 2.46 -12.43 13.99
C MET A 229 3.15 -11.08 13.69
N VAL A 230 2.99 -10.53 12.50
CA VAL A 230 3.60 -9.27 12.10
C VAL A 230 2.94 -8.08 12.81
N TYR A 231 1.60 -8.07 12.93
CA TYR A 231 0.87 -7.00 13.60
C TYR A 231 1.23 -6.94 15.08
N SER A 232 1.31 -8.09 15.76
CA SER A 232 1.76 -8.18 17.16
C SER A 232 3.18 -7.64 17.35
N PHE A 233 4.09 -7.90 16.41
CA PHE A 233 5.44 -7.32 16.43
C PHE A 233 5.38 -5.78 16.30
N CYS A 234 4.62 -5.26 15.34
CA CYS A 234 4.48 -3.83 15.15
C CYS A 234 3.92 -3.13 16.40
N HIS A 235 2.88 -3.68 17.01
CA HIS A 235 2.29 -3.12 18.23
C HIS A 235 3.26 -3.14 19.42
N LYS A 236 4.08 -4.18 19.58
CA LYS A 236 5.15 -4.21 20.61
C LYS A 236 6.16 -3.08 20.44
N HIS A 237 6.32 -2.57 19.23
CA HIS A 237 7.19 -1.43 18.92
C HIS A 237 6.42 -0.10 18.81
N ASN A 238 5.15 -0.04 19.22
CA ASN A 238 4.27 1.13 19.12
C ASN A 238 4.12 1.66 17.67
N MET A 239 4.08 0.75 16.70
CA MET A 239 3.89 1.04 15.28
C MET A 239 2.47 0.63 14.87
N PRO A 240 1.50 1.56 14.78
CA PRO A 240 0.21 1.29 14.19
C PRO A 240 0.35 0.87 12.72
N ILE A 241 -0.59 0.02 12.27
CA ILE A 241 -0.52 -0.66 10.97
C ILE A 241 -1.55 -0.05 10.02
N ILE A 242 -1.07 0.37 8.84
CA ILE A 242 -1.90 0.71 7.69
C ILE A 242 -1.80 -0.46 6.70
N LEU A 243 -2.92 -1.09 6.36
CA LEU A 243 -2.98 -2.14 5.35
C LEU A 243 -3.55 -1.60 4.05
N HIS A 244 -2.78 -1.70 2.97
CA HIS A 244 -3.28 -1.53 1.61
C HIS A 244 -3.88 -2.84 1.11
N SER A 245 -5.15 -2.79 0.69
CA SER A 245 -5.79 -3.87 -0.04
C SER A 245 -6.82 -3.31 -1.01
N CYS A 246 -6.54 -3.39 -2.30
CA CYS A 246 -7.47 -3.03 -3.36
C CYS A 246 -8.68 -3.96 -3.41
N GLY A 247 -9.76 -3.50 -4.04
CA GLY A 247 -11.00 -4.24 -4.21
C GLY A 247 -11.90 -4.24 -2.96
N CYS A 248 -12.92 -5.09 -2.98
CA CYS A 248 -13.86 -5.24 -1.87
C CYS A 248 -13.35 -6.28 -0.86
N VAL A 249 -12.99 -5.83 0.34
CA VAL A 249 -12.50 -6.68 1.44
C VAL A 249 -13.43 -6.69 2.66
N LYS A 250 -14.67 -6.21 2.51
CA LYS A 250 -15.66 -6.08 3.62
C LYS A 250 -15.76 -7.34 4.47
N GLU A 251 -15.79 -8.53 3.85
CA GLU A 251 -16.02 -9.79 4.54
C GLU A 251 -14.91 -10.20 5.52
N ILE A 252 -13.68 -9.67 5.37
CA ILE A 252 -12.55 -9.97 6.27
C ILE A 252 -12.18 -8.81 7.20
N ILE A 253 -12.84 -7.66 7.12
CA ILE A 253 -12.58 -6.55 8.05
C ILE A 253 -12.69 -7.00 9.52
N PRO A 254 -13.71 -7.79 9.94
CA PRO A 254 -13.75 -8.28 11.32
C PRO A 254 -12.54 -9.13 11.73
N ASP A 255 -12.03 -9.99 10.82
CA ASP A 255 -10.81 -10.76 11.07
C ASP A 255 -9.57 -9.87 11.19
N LEU A 256 -9.47 -8.82 10.35
CA LEU A 256 -8.35 -7.87 10.38
C LEU A 256 -8.35 -7.04 11.67
N ILE A 257 -9.52 -6.60 12.14
CA ILE A 257 -9.67 -5.91 13.43
C ILE A 257 -9.26 -6.83 14.58
N GLU A 258 -9.72 -8.09 14.58
CA GLU A 258 -9.41 -9.08 15.62
C GLU A 258 -7.89 -9.28 15.80
N ILE A 259 -7.11 -9.26 14.72
CA ILE A 259 -5.66 -9.41 14.77
C ILE A 259 -4.91 -8.08 14.94
N GLY A 260 -5.63 -6.95 15.08
CA GLY A 260 -5.07 -5.65 15.42
C GLY A 260 -4.73 -4.75 14.25
N LEU A 261 -5.48 -4.78 13.14
CA LEU A 261 -5.34 -3.75 12.12
C LEU A 261 -5.81 -2.40 12.63
N ASP A 262 -4.99 -1.33 12.48
CA ASP A 262 -5.33 0.03 12.91
C ASP A 262 -5.97 0.86 11.79
N CYS A 263 -5.57 0.66 10.53
CA CYS A 263 -6.06 1.47 9.42
C CYS A 263 -6.15 0.67 8.11
N LEU A 264 -7.27 0.77 7.41
CA LEU A 264 -7.49 0.15 6.09
C LEU A 264 -7.42 1.19 4.97
N GLN A 265 -6.70 0.88 3.88
CA GLN A 265 -6.47 1.70 2.69
C GLN A 265 -6.57 0.83 1.43
N PRO A 266 -7.00 1.29 0.24
CA PRO A 266 -7.39 2.67 -0.14
C PRO A 266 -8.90 2.90 -0.19
N LEU A 267 -9.76 1.91 0.12
CA LEU A 267 -11.22 1.96 0.08
C LEU A 267 -11.76 2.19 -1.33
N GLU A 268 -11.57 1.22 -2.19
CA GLU A 268 -11.90 1.33 -3.61
C GLU A 268 -13.40 1.54 -3.86
N VAL A 269 -13.81 2.77 -4.22
CA VAL A 269 -15.21 3.18 -4.33
C VAL A 269 -15.98 2.35 -5.36
N LYS A 270 -15.34 2.05 -6.51
CA LYS A 270 -15.95 1.22 -7.56
C LYS A 270 -16.17 -0.25 -7.14
N ALA A 271 -15.51 -0.68 -6.05
CA ALA A 271 -15.69 -1.99 -5.44
C ALA A 271 -16.68 -1.95 -4.25
N GLY A 272 -17.36 -0.82 -4.03
CA GLY A 272 -18.36 -0.67 -2.97
C GLY A 272 -17.78 -0.40 -1.58
N MET A 273 -16.50 0.00 -1.48
CA MET A 273 -15.87 0.39 -0.21
C MET A 273 -16.14 1.86 0.09
N ASP A 274 -17.41 2.21 0.39
CA ASP A 274 -17.78 3.59 0.74
C ASP A 274 -17.34 3.90 2.18
N VAL A 275 -16.47 4.90 2.32
CA VAL A 275 -15.93 5.30 3.63
C VAL A 275 -17.03 5.75 4.60
N ARG A 276 -18.15 6.29 4.12
CA ARG A 276 -19.27 6.74 4.95
C ARG A 276 -20.01 5.56 5.61
N GLU A 277 -20.13 4.44 4.88
CA GLU A 277 -20.70 3.19 5.41
C GLU A 277 -19.75 2.55 6.40
N LEU A 278 -18.48 2.37 5.99
CA LEU A 278 -17.44 1.76 6.81
C LEU A 278 -17.21 2.52 8.12
N LYS A 279 -17.17 3.85 8.08
CA LYS A 279 -17.01 4.68 9.29
C LYS A 279 -18.17 4.52 10.26
N ARG A 280 -19.42 4.34 9.78
CA ARG A 280 -20.58 4.08 10.66
C ARG A 280 -20.56 2.68 11.23
N GLU A 281 -20.07 1.70 10.46
CA GLU A 281 -20.06 0.29 10.88
C GLU A 281 -18.96 -0.03 11.89
N TYR A 282 -17.78 0.57 11.71
CA TYR A 282 -16.60 0.26 12.52
C TYR A 282 -16.18 1.36 13.48
N GLU A 283 -16.77 2.57 13.35
CA GLU A 283 -16.59 3.72 14.26
C GLU A 283 -15.14 3.93 14.74
N ASP A 284 -14.88 3.58 16.02
CA ASP A 284 -13.59 3.71 16.70
C ASP A 284 -12.71 2.45 16.65
N LYS A 285 -13.19 1.39 15.98
CA LYS A 285 -12.47 0.10 15.91
C LYS A 285 -11.45 0.04 14.78
N LEU A 286 -11.62 0.86 13.74
CA LEU A 286 -10.77 0.85 12.56
C LEU A 286 -10.70 2.25 11.95
N SER A 287 -9.49 2.76 11.76
CA SER A 287 -9.27 3.97 10.99
C SER A 287 -9.31 3.69 9.48
N PHE A 288 -9.56 4.72 8.70
CA PHE A 288 -9.68 4.61 7.25
C PHE A 288 -8.80 5.62 6.53
N MET A 289 -8.15 5.17 5.47
CA MET A 289 -7.34 6.03 4.62
C MET A 289 -7.80 5.85 3.17
N GLY A 290 -8.35 6.91 2.54
CA GLY A 290 -8.77 6.84 1.13
C GLY A 290 -10.25 7.08 0.89
N GLY A 291 -10.77 6.38 -0.12
CA GLY A 291 -12.19 6.43 -0.49
C GLY A 291 -12.60 7.66 -1.28
N ILE A 292 -11.68 8.49 -1.82
CA ILE A 292 -12.01 9.58 -2.74
C ILE A 292 -11.84 9.10 -4.18
N ASP A 293 -12.97 9.05 -4.90
CA ASP A 293 -13.06 8.41 -6.22
C ASP A 293 -12.20 9.12 -7.27
N VAL A 294 -11.20 8.42 -7.81
CA VAL A 294 -10.34 8.96 -8.90
C VAL A 294 -11.13 9.29 -10.18
N ARG A 295 -12.32 8.70 -10.38
CA ARG A 295 -13.20 9.04 -11.51
C ARG A 295 -13.83 10.41 -11.32
N ALA A 296 -14.18 10.78 -10.08
CA ALA A 296 -14.65 12.12 -9.73
C ALA A 296 -13.51 13.13 -9.90
N MET A 297 -12.27 12.78 -9.52
CA MET A 297 -11.10 13.64 -9.76
C MET A 297 -10.88 13.95 -11.24
N ALA A 298 -11.12 12.96 -12.12
CA ALA A 298 -10.93 13.09 -13.57
C ALA A 298 -12.11 13.76 -14.27
N ASN A 299 -13.24 14.01 -13.58
CA ASN A 299 -14.43 14.62 -14.17
C ASN A 299 -14.13 16.08 -14.58
N PRO A 300 -14.53 16.51 -15.78
CA PRO A 300 -14.35 17.90 -16.22
C PRO A 300 -15.21 18.91 -15.43
N ASP A 301 -16.34 18.48 -14.87
CA ASP A 301 -17.15 19.32 -13.98
C ASP A 301 -16.54 19.38 -12.57
N PRO A 302 -16.06 20.57 -12.14
CA PRO A 302 -15.41 20.72 -10.82
C PRO A 302 -16.37 20.53 -9.64
N HIS A 303 -17.69 20.60 -9.86
CA HIS A 303 -18.67 20.35 -8.80
C HIS A 303 -18.71 18.88 -8.39
N VAL A 304 -18.41 17.95 -9.30
CA VAL A 304 -18.42 16.52 -9.02
C VAL A 304 -17.40 16.17 -7.96
N ILE A 305 -16.15 16.63 -8.09
CA ILE A 305 -15.11 16.35 -7.09
C ILE A 305 -15.32 17.14 -5.78
N GLU A 306 -15.89 18.35 -5.86
CA GLU A 306 -16.19 19.12 -4.66
C GLU A 306 -17.27 18.41 -3.82
N GLU A 307 -18.34 17.92 -4.44
CA GLU A 307 -19.39 17.15 -3.76
C GLU A 307 -18.87 15.81 -3.22
N GLU A 308 -18.02 15.11 -3.99
CA GLU A 308 -17.37 13.86 -3.58
C GLU A 308 -16.60 14.05 -2.26
N ILE A 309 -15.72 15.06 -2.20
CA ILE A 309 -14.91 15.33 -1.02
C ILE A 309 -15.79 15.83 0.13
N ARG A 310 -16.68 16.80 -0.11
CA ARG A 310 -17.52 17.39 0.91
C ARG A 310 -18.38 16.35 1.62
N SER A 311 -19.14 15.56 0.84
CA SER A 311 -20.09 14.58 1.42
C SER A 311 -19.38 13.45 2.19
N LYS A 312 -18.18 13.07 1.78
CA LYS A 312 -17.41 12.04 2.47
C LYS A 312 -16.75 12.58 3.74
N PHE A 313 -16.16 13.76 3.68
CA PHE A 313 -15.52 14.37 4.84
C PHE A 313 -16.49 14.74 5.96
N GLU A 314 -17.73 15.11 5.61
CA GLU A 314 -18.80 15.36 6.61
C GLU A 314 -19.05 14.15 7.54
N VAL A 315 -18.74 12.94 7.07
CA VAL A 315 -18.91 11.71 7.84
C VAL A 315 -17.56 11.19 8.34
N ALA A 316 -16.59 11.04 7.43
CA ALA A 316 -15.36 10.31 7.70
C ALA A 316 -14.46 10.97 8.75
N LYS A 317 -14.44 12.32 8.84
CA LYS A 317 -13.56 13.01 9.78
C LYS A 317 -14.06 13.01 11.23
N LYS A 318 -15.37 12.84 11.46
CA LYS A 318 -15.95 12.93 12.81
C LYS A 318 -15.30 11.93 13.77
N GLY A 319 -14.85 12.45 14.91
CA GLY A 319 -14.16 11.67 15.92
C GLY A 319 -12.78 11.15 15.49
N GLY A 320 -12.11 11.79 14.51
CA GLY A 320 -10.84 11.31 13.98
C GLY A 320 -10.94 10.02 13.16
N GLY A 321 -9.89 9.21 13.12
CA GLY A 321 -9.90 7.91 12.42
C GLY A 321 -9.96 8.01 10.90
N TYR A 322 -9.53 9.15 10.30
CA TYR A 322 -9.53 9.30 8.86
C TYR A 322 -8.29 10.04 8.33
N ILE A 323 -7.73 9.50 7.24
CA ILE A 323 -6.61 10.07 6.49
C ILE A 323 -7.04 10.21 5.04
N TYR A 324 -6.81 11.38 4.42
CA TYR A 324 -7.09 11.56 3.00
C TYR A 324 -6.13 10.73 2.15
N HIS A 325 -6.71 10.02 1.21
CA HIS A 325 -6.06 9.38 0.06
C HIS A 325 -7.12 9.16 -1.04
N SER A 326 -6.72 9.09 -2.28
CA SER A 326 -7.59 8.61 -3.37
C SER A 326 -7.99 7.15 -3.16
N ASP A 327 -9.08 6.71 -3.79
CA ASP A 327 -9.55 5.32 -3.69
C ASP A 327 -8.70 4.32 -4.47
N HIS A 328 -7.72 4.81 -5.21
CA HIS A 328 -6.73 4.08 -5.99
C HIS A 328 -5.56 5.01 -6.31
N SER A 329 -4.42 4.49 -6.76
CA SER A 329 -3.34 5.33 -7.29
C SER A 329 -3.85 6.25 -8.39
N ILE A 330 -3.47 7.54 -8.35
CA ILE A 330 -4.01 8.55 -9.25
C ILE A 330 -3.59 8.28 -10.69
N PRO A 331 -4.53 7.99 -11.60
CA PRO A 331 -4.24 7.63 -12.98
C PRO A 331 -3.94 8.87 -13.85
N LYS A 332 -3.27 8.65 -14.98
CA LYS A 332 -2.82 9.74 -15.87
C LYS A 332 -3.94 10.58 -16.52
N ASN A 333 -5.20 10.17 -16.44
CA ASN A 333 -6.34 10.97 -16.93
C ASN A 333 -6.72 12.12 -15.97
N VAL A 334 -6.26 12.11 -14.72
CA VAL A 334 -6.36 13.25 -13.80
C VAL A 334 -5.26 14.26 -14.15
N SER A 335 -5.64 15.47 -14.58
CA SER A 335 -4.68 16.54 -14.91
C SER A 335 -4.09 17.19 -13.67
N PHE A 336 -2.96 17.89 -13.82
CA PHE A 336 -2.34 18.67 -12.76
C PHE A 336 -3.27 19.72 -12.16
N LYS A 337 -4.02 20.43 -13.03
CA LYS A 337 -5.02 21.42 -12.59
C LYS A 337 -6.14 20.79 -11.76
N GLN A 338 -6.65 19.62 -12.18
CA GLN A 338 -7.68 18.90 -11.42
C GLN A 338 -7.15 18.47 -10.06
N TYR A 339 -5.97 17.89 -10.01
CA TYR A 339 -5.40 17.41 -8.74
C TYR A 339 -5.04 18.57 -7.78
N LYS A 340 -4.56 19.69 -8.28
CA LYS A 340 -4.42 20.91 -7.46
C LYS A 340 -5.75 21.29 -6.81
N ARG A 341 -6.86 21.27 -7.59
CA ARG A 341 -8.19 21.53 -7.06
C ARG A 341 -8.59 20.52 -5.99
N VAL A 342 -8.27 19.23 -6.18
CA VAL A 342 -8.50 18.20 -5.15
C VAL A 342 -7.84 18.59 -3.83
N ILE A 343 -6.54 18.92 -3.84
CA ILE A 343 -5.81 19.27 -2.61
C ILE A 343 -6.33 20.59 -1.99
N GLU A 344 -6.75 21.58 -2.79
CA GLU A 344 -7.41 22.78 -2.29
C GLU A 344 -8.72 22.44 -1.54
N LEU A 345 -9.54 21.53 -2.09
CA LEU A 345 -10.78 21.08 -1.48
C LEU A 345 -10.53 20.26 -0.21
N VAL A 346 -9.53 19.38 -0.23
CA VAL A 346 -9.10 18.63 0.95
C VAL A 346 -8.72 19.57 2.10
N LYS A 347 -7.93 20.60 1.81
CA LYS A 347 -7.57 21.63 2.80
C LYS A 347 -8.76 22.48 3.27
N LYS A 348 -9.72 22.75 2.36
CA LYS A 348 -10.94 23.53 2.67
C LYS A 348 -11.88 22.78 3.62
N TYR A 349 -12.20 21.52 3.28
CA TYR A 349 -13.17 20.71 4.01
C TYR A 349 -12.56 19.82 5.11
N GLY A 350 -11.24 19.66 5.10
CA GLY A 350 -10.51 18.80 6.03
C GLY A 350 -10.21 19.41 7.40
N LYS A 351 -10.53 20.68 7.65
CA LYS A 351 -10.40 21.30 8.98
C LYS A 351 -11.42 20.69 9.93
N TYR A 352 -11.02 20.43 11.17
CA TYR A 352 -11.91 20.01 12.25
C TYR A 352 -12.57 21.20 12.93
#